data_0305351c53b8308376048e7d3fce569e
#
_entry.id   0305351c53b8308376048e7d3fce569e
#
_cell.length_a   1.000
_cell.length_b   1.000
_cell.length_c   1.000
_cell.angle_alpha   90.00
_cell.angle_beta   90.00
_cell.angle_gamma   90.00
#
_symmetry.space_group_name_H-M   'P 1'
#
loop_
_entity.id
_entity.type
_entity.pdbx_description
1 polymer ?
#
loop_
_entity_poly.entity_id
_entity_poly.type
_entity_poly.pdbx_seq_one_letter_code
_entity_poly.pdbx_strand_id
1 'polypeptide(L)'
;MRVSLRRASTEAIAAFILTFAFLLALAPSAPFTRELGVCESGAVRDVIAGNIILPHFLPGPMVHVPPLYWWTAALDVRAFGWTEIALRMPSMIAAAFTCAIVFMWASIAINRRTAFWSAMSLLTCHFFLDAARQPRMDSMLALFVTAAAIAFERALRPSRDDSSAPIDLRSRHVGLALAAIAMGLGILTKGILGILLPGLVAGLYLVVRRRIRDLFRIDLIFTFFVALAIGLSWYFAAYEVGGQKFLQWQLTMNLWSRFVPAEAGGAGYCVHPFWYFTPHTIAGFIPWSAYLPAVAIYAWRRRGRKLPEAMVFTLCWFAAIFLFFSTSRGKCLIYILPAFPPLAVLTGIVIDAAICSRRESEISAADSTVGANQAPEARDRAFAIAFAVATAVVTVAAIAFALAALAIVIFSLPRGLSPQLHPTDRRFLELFTSLAASRSPALFVLIAACSASGVAGIIGLRRRDPQLQSVSVLIVAVAGSIFWFGVLNPALAERETLRDFAREVARTVPSGNEVAHLGLSDCDLNFYSPQPLTPIYRLRCDESSSSPDFVVARKVDFDTTRVANRACFKPILESPPVDSNGSRLLLQRIP
;
A
#
# COMPACT_ATOMS: atom_id res chain seq x y z
N MET A 1 -5.73 -30.07 17.26
CA MET A 1 -5.94 -29.35 15.98
C MET A 1 -7.18 -28.46 15.97
N ARG A 2 -8.40 -28.95 16.26
CA ARG A 2 -9.64 -28.10 16.23
C ARG A 2 -9.61 -26.94 17.23
N VAL A 3 -9.11 -27.12 18.45
CA VAL A 3 -8.99 -26.08 19.48
C VAL A 3 -8.00 -25.00 19.07
N SER A 4 -6.87 -25.36 18.48
CA SER A 4 -5.87 -24.41 17.98
C SER A 4 -6.38 -23.58 16.78
N LEU A 5 -7.16 -24.17 15.89
CA LEU A 5 -7.80 -23.48 14.77
C LEU A 5 -8.85 -22.48 15.23
N ARG A 6 -9.72 -22.85 16.16
CA ARG A 6 -10.74 -21.91 16.73
C ARG A 6 -10.07 -20.71 17.39
N ARG A 7 -9.02 -20.96 18.18
CA ARG A 7 -8.27 -19.89 18.85
C ARG A 7 -7.58 -18.97 17.84
N ALA A 8 -6.89 -19.52 16.83
CA ALA A 8 -6.25 -18.74 15.78
C ALA A 8 -7.26 -17.89 14.98
N SER A 9 -8.47 -18.42 14.74
CA SER A 9 -9.55 -17.68 14.08
C SER A 9 -10.06 -16.51 14.95
N THR A 10 -10.25 -16.71 16.25
CA THR A 10 -10.68 -15.63 17.16
C THR A 10 -9.63 -14.52 17.24
N GLU A 11 -8.34 -14.88 17.29
CA GLU A 11 -7.23 -13.92 17.32
C GLU A 11 -7.09 -13.19 15.96
N ALA A 12 -7.36 -13.85 14.85
CA ALA A 12 -7.40 -13.21 13.53
C ALA A 12 -8.55 -12.21 13.41
N ILE A 13 -9.72 -12.52 13.96
CA ILE A 13 -10.83 -11.55 14.03
C ILE A 13 -10.43 -10.34 14.88
N ALA A 14 -9.79 -10.56 16.03
CA ALA A 14 -9.28 -9.46 16.85
C ALA A 14 -8.22 -8.63 16.08
N ALA A 15 -7.31 -9.27 15.35
CA ALA A 15 -6.34 -8.59 14.50
C ALA A 15 -7.02 -7.77 13.39
N PHE A 16 -8.08 -8.28 12.77
CA PHE A 16 -8.89 -7.53 11.82
C PHE A 16 -9.53 -6.29 12.48
N ILE A 17 -10.22 -6.47 13.59
CA ILE A 17 -10.93 -5.37 14.28
C ILE A 17 -9.95 -4.29 14.71
N LEU A 18 -8.83 -4.68 15.32
CA LEU A 18 -7.80 -3.72 15.78
C LEU A 18 -7.15 -2.98 14.61
N THR A 19 -6.82 -3.69 13.52
CA THR A 19 -6.26 -3.07 12.31
C THR A 19 -7.25 -2.11 11.68
N PHE A 20 -8.50 -2.52 11.52
CA PHE A 20 -9.53 -1.70 10.92
C PHE A 20 -9.85 -0.46 11.77
N ALA A 21 -9.95 -0.63 13.09
CA ALA A 21 -10.14 0.49 14.03
C ALA A 21 -8.97 1.48 13.99
N PHE A 22 -7.73 0.98 13.91
CA PHE A 22 -6.55 1.82 13.78
C PHE A 22 -6.55 2.61 12.46
N LEU A 23 -6.85 1.96 11.34
CA LEU A 23 -6.98 2.62 10.03
C LEU A 23 -8.12 3.65 10.04
N LEU A 24 -9.26 3.29 10.61
CA LEU A 24 -10.43 4.17 10.71
C LEU A 24 -10.11 5.40 11.58
N ALA A 25 -9.39 5.24 12.67
CA ALA A 25 -8.97 6.36 13.51
C ALA A 25 -8.02 7.34 12.80
N LEU A 26 -7.24 6.87 11.84
CA LEU A 26 -6.30 7.68 11.07
C LEU A 26 -6.89 8.23 9.76
N ALA A 27 -8.01 7.71 9.27
CA ALA A 27 -8.58 8.03 7.96
C ALA A 27 -9.33 9.38 7.88
N PRO A 28 -10.08 9.83 8.91
CA PRO A 28 -10.99 10.98 8.80
C PRO A 28 -10.32 12.32 8.63
N SER A 29 -9.04 12.40 8.96
CA SER A 29 -8.35 13.67 9.20
C SER A 29 -7.76 14.32 7.95
N ALA A 30 -7.62 13.60 6.83
CA ALA A 30 -6.97 14.14 5.63
C ALA A 30 -7.95 14.27 4.47
N PRO A 31 -8.21 15.49 3.96
CA PRO A 31 -8.94 15.68 2.71
C PRO A 31 -8.16 15.04 1.56
N PHE A 32 -8.85 14.78 0.47
CA PHE A 32 -8.17 14.37 -0.75
C PHE A 32 -7.34 15.50 -1.32
N THR A 33 -6.16 15.12 -1.77
CA THR A 33 -5.29 15.94 -2.58
C THR A 33 -5.17 15.30 -3.97
N ARG A 34 -4.16 15.64 -4.75
CA ARG A 34 -3.95 15.12 -6.12
C ARG A 34 -3.55 13.65 -6.20
N GLU A 35 -3.90 12.84 -5.25
CA GLU A 35 -3.63 11.41 -5.29
C GLU A 35 -4.31 10.77 -6.50
N LEU A 36 -3.54 10.03 -7.29
CA LEU A 36 -4.06 9.32 -8.48
C LEU A 36 -5.27 8.43 -8.16
N GLY A 37 -5.35 7.91 -6.93
CA GLY A 37 -6.47 7.11 -6.46
C GLY A 37 -7.80 7.87 -6.40
N VAL A 38 -7.76 9.18 -6.19
CA VAL A 38 -8.98 10.01 -6.15
C VAL A 38 -9.64 10.11 -7.53
N CYS A 39 -8.87 9.96 -8.60
CA CYS A 39 -9.40 9.94 -9.97
C CYS A 39 -10.39 8.79 -10.18
N GLU A 40 -10.29 7.73 -9.40
CA GLU A 40 -11.21 6.59 -9.48
C GLU A 40 -12.62 6.93 -8.97
N SER A 41 -12.79 8.05 -8.28
CA SER A 41 -14.09 8.56 -7.84
C SER A 41 -15.05 8.81 -9.02
N GLY A 42 -14.52 9.18 -10.19
CA GLY A 42 -15.32 9.33 -11.41
C GLY A 42 -16.01 8.03 -11.81
N ALA A 43 -15.27 6.91 -11.79
CA ALA A 43 -15.84 5.59 -12.07
C ALA A 43 -16.85 5.16 -11.02
N VAL A 44 -16.64 5.52 -9.74
CA VAL A 44 -17.62 5.24 -8.67
C VAL A 44 -18.91 6.02 -8.90
N ARG A 45 -18.86 7.29 -9.32
CA ARG A 45 -20.06 8.06 -9.71
C ARG A 45 -20.81 7.38 -10.85
N ASP A 46 -20.09 6.91 -11.83
CA ASP A 46 -20.67 6.28 -13.02
C ASP A 46 -21.35 4.93 -12.65
N VAL A 47 -20.73 4.14 -11.76
CA VAL A 47 -21.38 2.95 -11.18
C VAL A 47 -22.66 3.29 -10.42
N ILE A 48 -22.67 4.37 -9.64
CA ILE A 48 -23.86 4.82 -8.89
C ILE A 48 -24.96 5.29 -9.86
N ALA A 49 -24.58 5.90 -10.98
CA ALA A 49 -25.49 6.32 -12.05
C ALA A 49 -26.06 5.15 -12.87
N GLY A 50 -25.59 3.90 -12.66
CA GLY A 50 -26.11 2.70 -13.30
C GLY A 50 -25.19 2.06 -14.32
N ASN A 51 -24.04 2.67 -14.65
CA ASN A 51 -23.05 2.09 -15.56
C ASN A 51 -22.14 1.10 -14.81
N ILE A 52 -22.69 -0.08 -14.50
CA ILE A 52 -22.03 -1.08 -13.65
C ILE A 52 -20.94 -1.84 -14.42
N ILE A 53 -21.13 -2.09 -15.73
CA ILE A 53 -20.27 -2.97 -16.51
C ILE A 53 -19.04 -2.22 -17.02
N LEU A 54 -19.23 -1.04 -17.60
CA LEU A 54 -18.17 -0.22 -18.20
C LEU A 54 -18.15 1.20 -17.58
N PRO A 55 -17.86 1.35 -16.30
CA PRO A 55 -17.77 2.67 -15.68
C PRO A 55 -16.60 3.46 -16.28
N HIS A 56 -16.81 4.75 -16.53
CA HIS A 56 -15.82 5.64 -17.10
C HIS A 56 -14.98 6.29 -16.01
N PHE A 57 -13.68 6.20 -16.14
CA PHE A 57 -12.73 6.79 -15.18
C PHE A 57 -12.59 8.31 -15.32
N LEU A 58 -12.58 8.77 -16.58
CA LEU A 58 -12.62 10.17 -16.99
C LEU A 58 -13.68 10.29 -18.09
N PRO A 59 -14.18 11.50 -18.38
CA PRO A 59 -15.06 11.66 -19.54
C PRO A 59 -14.36 11.16 -20.80
N GLY A 60 -14.72 9.95 -21.23
CA GLY A 60 -14.15 9.25 -22.37
C GLY A 60 -14.36 7.74 -22.26
N PRO A 61 -14.31 6.99 -23.35
CA PRO A 61 -14.73 5.58 -23.41
C PRO A 61 -13.71 4.59 -22.79
N MET A 62 -12.99 4.94 -21.74
CA MET A 62 -11.78 4.22 -21.32
C MET A 62 -11.91 3.56 -19.96
N VAL A 63 -12.24 2.28 -19.95
CA VAL A 63 -12.14 1.42 -18.78
C VAL A 63 -10.72 0.85 -18.69
N HIS A 64 -9.91 1.34 -17.75
CA HIS A 64 -8.52 0.89 -17.63
C HIS A 64 -8.37 -0.45 -16.90
N VAL A 65 -9.26 -0.74 -15.96
CA VAL A 65 -9.15 -1.88 -15.04
C VAL A 65 -10.53 -2.46 -14.72
N PRO A 66 -10.61 -3.73 -14.32
CA PRO A 66 -11.86 -4.35 -13.89
C PRO A 66 -12.46 -3.65 -12.66
N PRO A 67 -13.80 -3.68 -12.50
CA PRO A 67 -14.54 -2.74 -11.65
C PRO A 67 -14.76 -3.16 -10.19
N LEU A 68 -14.19 -4.26 -9.70
CA LEU A 68 -14.49 -4.78 -8.36
C LEU A 68 -14.27 -3.73 -7.26
N TYR A 69 -13.21 -2.92 -7.38
CA TYR A 69 -12.97 -1.84 -6.45
C TYR A 69 -14.10 -0.79 -6.49
N TRP A 70 -14.50 -0.36 -7.67
CA TRP A 70 -15.54 0.66 -7.86
C TRP A 70 -16.91 0.18 -7.42
N TRP A 71 -17.21 -1.11 -7.62
CA TRP A 71 -18.44 -1.71 -7.11
C TRP A 71 -18.51 -1.68 -5.59
N THR A 72 -17.42 -2.06 -4.92
CA THR A 72 -17.36 -2.01 -3.45
C THR A 72 -17.41 -0.59 -2.93
N ALA A 73 -16.67 0.35 -3.55
CA ALA A 73 -16.71 1.75 -3.18
C ALA A 73 -18.10 2.39 -3.41
N ALA A 74 -18.80 2.01 -4.48
CA ALA A 74 -20.17 2.47 -4.73
C ALA A 74 -21.16 1.97 -3.66
N LEU A 75 -20.98 0.76 -3.15
CA LEU A 75 -21.78 0.24 -2.02
C LEU A 75 -21.50 1.04 -0.75
N ASP A 76 -20.23 1.33 -0.46
CA ASP A 76 -19.84 2.12 0.71
C ASP A 76 -20.38 3.56 0.62
N VAL A 77 -20.32 4.16 -0.57
CA VAL A 77 -20.91 5.51 -0.80
C VAL A 77 -22.44 5.49 -0.64
N ARG A 78 -23.11 4.45 -1.10
CA ARG A 78 -24.57 4.32 -0.87
C ARG A 78 -24.94 4.17 0.60
N ALA A 79 -24.07 3.52 1.40
CA ALA A 79 -24.29 3.31 2.83
C ALA A 79 -23.92 4.54 3.68
N PHE A 80 -22.83 5.23 3.35
CA PHE A 80 -22.20 6.27 4.18
C PHE A 80 -22.19 7.66 3.53
N GLY A 81 -22.78 7.81 2.35
CA GLY A 81 -22.76 9.06 1.58
C GLY A 81 -21.44 9.28 0.83
N TRP A 82 -21.42 10.38 0.01
CA TRP A 82 -20.25 10.78 -0.77
C TRP A 82 -19.23 11.46 0.12
N THR A 83 -18.37 10.67 0.74
CA THR A 83 -17.35 11.10 1.70
C THR A 83 -15.99 10.49 1.38
N GLU A 84 -14.91 11.13 1.82
CA GLU A 84 -13.55 10.61 1.67
C GLU A 84 -13.39 9.23 2.33
N ILE A 85 -14.06 9.02 3.47
CA ILE A 85 -14.00 7.74 4.20
C ILE A 85 -14.67 6.63 3.39
N ALA A 86 -15.84 6.89 2.81
CA ALA A 86 -16.57 5.90 2.03
C ALA A 86 -15.73 5.40 0.83
N LEU A 87 -15.01 6.30 0.14
CA LEU A 87 -14.12 5.91 -0.95
C LEU A 87 -12.87 5.16 -0.46
N ARG A 88 -12.36 5.43 0.74
CA ARG A 88 -11.20 4.73 1.33
C ARG A 88 -11.57 3.36 1.92
N MET A 89 -12.83 3.15 2.25
CA MET A 89 -13.32 1.97 2.98
C MET A 89 -12.88 0.64 2.35
N PRO A 90 -12.99 0.41 1.03
CA PRO A 90 -12.59 -0.86 0.43
C PRO A 90 -11.10 -1.16 0.64
N SER A 91 -10.23 -0.13 0.55
CA SER A 91 -8.79 -0.26 0.78
C SER A 91 -8.47 -0.58 2.24
N MET A 92 -9.14 0.08 3.18
CA MET A 92 -8.96 -0.16 4.62
C MET A 92 -9.42 -1.56 5.03
N ILE A 93 -10.58 -2.00 4.52
CA ILE A 93 -11.11 -3.36 4.76
C ILE A 93 -10.14 -4.40 4.18
N ALA A 94 -9.65 -4.20 2.96
CA ALA A 94 -8.69 -5.11 2.33
C ALA A 94 -7.38 -5.21 3.12
N ALA A 95 -6.85 -4.10 3.61
CA ALA A 95 -5.64 -4.07 4.43
C ALA A 95 -5.86 -4.77 5.78
N ALA A 96 -7.01 -4.56 6.43
CA ALA A 96 -7.35 -5.24 7.68
C ALA A 96 -7.47 -6.75 7.50
N PHE A 97 -8.11 -7.21 6.42
CA PHE A 97 -8.14 -8.64 6.07
C PHE A 97 -6.74 -9.18 5.77
N THR A 98 -5.89 -8.42 5.08
CA THR A 98 -4.50 -8.84 4.81
C THR A 98 -3.73 -9.09 6.11
N CYS A 99 -3.79 -8.17 7.08
CA CYS A 99 -3.17 -8.36 8.40
C CYS A 99 -3.75 -9.58 9.13
N ALA A 100 -5.08 -9.76 9.10
CA ALA A 100 -5.76 -10.87 9.77
C ALA A 100 -5.36 -12.24 9.19
N ILE A 101 -5.34 -12.39 7.85
CA ILE A 101 -4.97 -13.66 7.22
C ILE A 101 -3.48 -13.97 7.36
N VAL A 102 -2.61 -12.95 7.34
CA VAL A 102 -1.18 -13.09 7.65
C VAL A 102 -1.00 -13.57 9.09
N PHE A 103 -1.70 -12.93 10.06
CA PHE A 103 -1.68 -13.36 11.46
C PHE A 103 -2.16 -14.82 11.61
N MET A 104 -3.31 -15.14 11.04
CA MET A 104 -3.88 -16.48 11.12
C MET A 104 -2.94 -17.54 10.53
N TRP A 105 -2.42 -17.29 9.35
CA TRP A 105 -1.51 -18.21 8.69
C TRP A 105 -0.22 -18.39 9.47
N ALA A 106 0.44 -17.31 9.88
CA ALA A 106 1.69 -17.37 10.62
C ALA A 106 1.51 -18.05 11.99
N SER A 107 0.35 -17.84 12.66
CA SER A 107 0.01 -18.49 13.92
C SER A 107 -0.12 -20.01 13.79
N ILE A 108 -0.65 -20.51 12.67
CA ILE A 108 -0.85 -21.94 12.39
C ILE A 108 0.41 -22.57 11.81
N ALA A 109 1.08 -21.86 10.87
CA ALA A 109 2.21 -22.39 10.11
C ALA A 109 3.54 -22.34 10.89
N ILE A 110 3.67 -21.38 11.80
CA ILE A 110 4.90 -21.11 12.56
C ILE A 110 4.59 -21.09 14.06
N ASN A 111 4.19 -19.94 14.60
CA ASN A 111 3.71 -19.79 15.98
C ASN A 111 3.07 -18.41 16.22
N ARG A 112 2.45 -18.21 17.40
CA ARG A 112 1.72 -16.98 17.75
C ARG A 112 2.61 -15.74 17.89
N ARG A 113 3.86 -15.89 18.35
CA ARG A 113 4.78 -14.74 18.49
C ARG A 113 5.19 -14.24 17.11
N THR A 114 5.56 -15.14 16.21
CA THR A 114 5.82 -14.79 14.80
C THR A 114 4.59 -14.10 14.18
N ALA A 115 3.38 -14.63 14.42
CA ALA A 115 2.15 -14.04 13.92
C ALA A 115 1.93 -12.60 14.41
N PHE A 116 2.13 -12.37 15.70
CA PHE A 116 2.02 -11.04 16.31
C PHE A 116 3.00 -10.05 15.67
N TRP A 117 4.29 -10.39 15.61
CA TRP A 117 5.31 -9.50 15.04
C TRP A 117 5.12 -9.28 13.54
N SER A 118 4.63 -10.29 12.81
CA SER A 118 4.30 -10.16 11.39
C SER A 118 3.14 -9.17 11.18
N ALA A 119 2.07 -9.30 11.93
CA ALA A 119 0.93 -8.40 11.82
C ALA A 119 1.29 -6.96 12.24
N MET A 120 2.03 -6.79 13.34
CA MET A 120 2.46 -5.48 13.81
C MET A 120 3.42 -4.80 12.83
N SER A 121 4.39 -5.54 12.29
CA SER A 121 5.30 -4.97 11.30
C SER A 121 4.62 -4.61 10.00
N LEU A 122 3.61 -5.38 9.57
CA LEU A 122 2.82 -5.05 8.39
C LEU A 122 1.95 -3.81 8.62
N LEU A 123 1.19 -3.78 9.72
CA LEU A 123 0.29 -2.68 10.06
C LEU A 123 1.01 -1.35 10.21
N THR A 124 2.20 -1.36 10.79
CA THR A 124 2.95 -0.15 11.14
C THR A 124 4.07 0.18 10.15
N CYS A 125 4.21 -0.55 9.04
CA CYS A 125 5.12 -0.14 7.99
C CYS A 125 4.49 0.99 7.16
N HIS A 126 5.30 2.00 6.89
CA HIS A 126 4.83 3.26 6.29
C HIS A 126 4.04 3.05 4.98
N PHE A 127 4.60 2.28 4.06
CA PHE A 127 4.03 2.12 2.71
C PHE A 127 2.72 1.35 2.69
N PHE A 128 2.60 0.28 3.50
CA PHE A 128 1.36 -0.49 3.59
C PHE A 128 0.25 0.34 4.23
N LEU A 129 0.58 1.10 5.26
CA LEU A 129 -0.36 1.97 5.96
C LEU A 129 -0.82 3.15 5.07
N ASP A 130 0.10 3.73 4.30
CA ASP A 130 -0.22 4.76 3.32
C ASP A 130 -1.17 4.23 2.24
N ALA A 131 -0.82 3.10 1.61
CA ALA A 131 -1.65 2.46 0.60
C ALA A 131 -3.04 2.07 1.10
N ALA A 132 -3.16 1.63 2.36
CA ALA A 132 -4.42 1.26 2.98
C ALA A 132 -5.39 2.45 3.14
N ARG A 133 -4.86 3.68 3.21
CA ARG A 133 -5.64 4.92 3.40
C ARG A 133 -5.97 5.63 2.09
N GLN A 134 -5.42 5.20 0.98
CA GLN A 134 -5.71 5.75 -0.34
C GLN A 134 -6.91 5.05 -0.99
N PRO A 135 -7.78 5.76 -1.73
CA PRO A 135 -8.90 5.15 -2.45
C PRO A 135 -8.38 4.45 -3.71
N ARG A 136 -7.70 3.31 -3.54
CA ARG A 136 -7.00 2.58 -4.62
C ARG A 136 -7.21 1.09 -4.52
N MET A 137 -7.35 0.45 -5.68
CA MET A 137 -7.50 -1.01 -5.81
C MET A 137 -6.27 -1.81 -5.37
N ASP A 138 -5.11 -1.17 -5.17
CA ASP A 138 -3.83 -1.86 -4.88
C ASP A 138 -3.85 -2.66 -3.57
N SER A 139 -4.50 -2.12 -2.52
CA SER A 139 -4.68 -2.84 -1.25
C SER A 139 -5.55 -4.07 -1.40
N MET A 140 -6.58 -4.00 -2.25
CA MET A 140 -7.45 -5.12 -2.57
C MET A 140 -6.70 -6.20 -3.39
N LEU A 141 -5.88 -5.79 -4.35
CA LEU A 141 -4.99 -6.72 -5.06
C LEU A 141 -4.01 -7.41 -4.09
N ALA A 142 -3.39 -6.66 -3.18
CA ALA A 142 -2.48 -7.21 -2.17
C ALA A 142 -3.18 -8.24 -1.27
N LEU A 143 -4.44 -8.00 -0.88
CA LEU A 143 -5.28 -8.97 -0.16
C LEU A 143 -5.43 -10.28 -0.96
N PHE A 144 -5.87 -10.19 -2.21
CA PHE A 144 -6.16 -11.39 -3.00
C PHE A 144 -4.89 -12.15 -3.37
N VAL A 145 -3.78 -11.46 -3.67
CA VAL A 145 -2.47 -12.10 -3.88
C VAL A 145 -2.01 -12.82 -2.60
N THR A 146 -2.17 -12.18 -1.43
CA THR A 146 -1.82 -12.77 -0.13
C THR A 146 -2.69 -13.98 0.18
N ALA A 147 -4.00 -13.88 -0.03
CA ALA A 147 -4.94 -14.99 0.20
C ALA A 147 -4.63 -16.18 -0.70
N ALA A 148 -4.39 -15.94 -2.00
CA ALA A 148 -4.04 -16.97 -2.96
C ALA A 148 -2.70 -17.63 -2.63
N ALA A 149 -1.67 -16.84 -2.27
CA ALA A 149 -0.36 -17.36 -1.89
C ALA A 149 -0.46 -18.28 -0.65
N ILE A 150 -1.15 -17.84 0.39
CA ILE A 150 -1.37 -18.64 1.61
C ILE A 150 -2.19 -19.91 1.31
N ALA A 151 -3.20 -19.81 0.45
CA ALA A 151 -4.01 -20.94 0.03
C ALA A 151 -3.18 -21.96 -0.76
N PHE A 152 -2.29 -21.52 -1.65
CA PHE A 152 -1.33 -22.39 -2.34
C PHE A 152 -0.33 -23.03 -1.38
N GLU A 153 0.23 -22.29 -0.42
CA GLU A 153 1.13 -22.86 0.58
C GLU A 153 0.45 -24.03 1.30
N ARG A 154 -0.80 -23.86 1.72
CA ARG A 154 -1.58 -24.91 2.37
C ARG A 154 -1.80 -26.12 1.45
N ALA A 155 -2.12 -25.89 0.18
CA ALA A 155 -2.42 -26.94 -0.79
C ALA A 155 -1.18 -27.69 -1.29
N LEU A 156 -0.02 -27.00 -1.34
CA LEU A 156 1.23 -27.52 -1.88
C LEU A 156 2.20 -28.03 -0.81
N ARG A 157 1.86 -27.85 0.47
CA ARG A 157 2.70 -28.33 1.58
C ARG A 157 2.98 -29.83 1.45
N PRO A 158 4.24 -30.28 1.53
CA PRO A 158 4.56 -31.70 1.53
C PRO A 158 3.86 -32.40 2.70
N SER A 159 3.42 -33.66 2.48
CA SER A 159 3.02 -34.52 3.59
C SER A 159 4.19 -34.64 4.56
N ARG A 160 3.94 -34.52 5.87
CA ARG A 160 4.96 -34.81 6.88
C ARG A 160 5.53 -36.21 6.59
N ASP A 161 6.83 -36.39 6.82
CA ASP A 161 7.63 -37.60 6.57
C ASP A 161 7.09 -38.91 7.21
N ASP A 162 5.92 -38.87 7.83
CA ASP A 162 5.23 -40.09 8.29
C ASP A 162 4.48 -40.68 7.09
N SER A 163 5.12 -41.68 6.49
CA SER A 163 4.67 -42.43 5.32
C SER A 163 3.32 -43.13 5.47
N SER A 164 2.63 -42.96 6.58
CA SER A 164 1.33 -43.58 6.91
C SER A 164 0.16 -42.59 7.06
N ALA A 165 0.38 -41.28 7.13
CA ALA A 165 -0.73 -40.35 7.23
C ALA A 165 -1.29 -40.04 5.84
N PRO A 166 -2.58 -40.32 5.54
CA PRO A 166 -3.17 -40.00 4.26
C PRO A 166 -3.13 -38.47 4.06
N ILE A 167 -2.72 -38.06 2.82
CA ILE A 167 -2.82 -36.66 2.40
C ILE A 167 -4.24 -36.22 2.70
N ASP A 168 -4.43 -35.18 3.52
CA ASP A 168 -5.76 -34.60 3.75
C ASP A 168 -6.23 -33.92 2.45
N LEU A 169 -6.74 -34.74 1.54
CA LEU A 169 -7.24 -34.33 0.22
C LEU A 169 -8.28 -33.23 0.36
N ARG A 170 -9.10 -33.26 1.41
CA ARG A 170 -10.10 -32.23 1.69
C ARG A 170 -9.44 -30.87 1.98
N SER A 171 -8.43 -30.83 2.82
CA SER A 171 -7.68 -29.61 3.13
C SER A 171 -7.01 -29.03 1.90
N ARG A 172 -6.48 -29.89 1.05
CA ARG A 172 -5.85 -29.50 -0.22
C ARG A 172 -6.86 -28.91 -1.20
N HIS A 173 -7.98 -29.58 -1.47
CA HIS A 173 -9.00 -29.07 -2.39
C HIS A 173 -9.62 -27.75 -1.90
N VAL A 174 -9.84 -27.61 -0.58
CA VAL A 174 -10.26 -26.34 0.00
C VAL A 174 -9.22 -25.25 -0.24
N GLY A 175 -7.93 -25.54 -0.07
CA GLY A 175 -6.86 -24.59 -0.38
C GLY A 175 -6.87 -24.16 -1.86
N LEU A 176 -6.98 -25.11 -2.79
CA LEU A 176 -7.04 -24.81 -4.22
C LEU A 176 -8.30 -24.01 -4.62
N ALA A 177 -9.45 -24.35 -4.05
CA ALA A 177 -10.67 -23.58 -4.28
C ALA A 177 -10.56 -22.13 -3.78
N LEU A 178 -10.00 -21.93 -2.57
CA LEU A 178 -9.75 -20.59 -2.04
C LEU A 178 -8.74 -19.83 -2.90
N ALA A 179 -7.69 -20.50 -3.42
CA ALA A 179 -6.74 -19.89 -4.34
C ALA A 179 -7.42 -19.46 -5.65
N ALA A 180 -8.30 -20.30 -6.22
CA ALA A 180 -9.05 -19.99 -7.43
C ALA A 180 -9.95 -18.75 -7.25
N ILE A 181 -10.71 -18.71 -6.14
CA ILE A 181 -11.58 -17.57 -5.82
C ILE A 181 -10.74 -16.30 -5.62
N ALA A 182 -9.67 -16.38 -4.84
CA ALA A 182 -8.82 -15.21 -4.58
C ALA A 182 -8.16 -14.69 -5.88
N MET A 183 -7.65 -15.58 -6.74
CA MET A 183 -7.11 -15.20 -8.03
C MET A 183 -8.18 -14.59 -8.95
N GLY A 184 -9.37 -15.18 -9.02
CA GLY A 184 -10.49 -14.65 -9.81
C GLY A 184 -10.92 -13.25 -9.37
N LEU A 185 -11.06 -13.03 -8.06
CA LEU A 185 -11.32 -11.70 -7.49
C LEU A 185 -10.14 -10.74 -7.71
N GLY A 186 -8.92 -11.24 -7.67
CA GLY A 186 -7.72 -10.48 -8.05
C GLY A 186 -7.74 -10.02 -9.50
N ILE A 187 -8.20 -10.88 -10.43
CA ILE A 187 -8.41 -10.51 -11.85
C ILE A 187 -9.49 -9.42 -11.94
N LEU A 188 -10.60 -9.56 -11.25
CA LEU A 188 -11.68 -8.56 -11.20
C LEU A 188 -11.24 -7.24 -10.54
N THR A 189 -10.11 -7.23 -9.83
CA THR A 189 -9.54 -6.02 -9.20
C THR A 189 -8.55 -5.31 -10.13
N LYS A 190 -7.57 -6.04 -10.69
CA LYS A 190 -6.46 -5.43 -11.44
C LYS A 190 -5.99 -6.27 -12.63
N GLY A 191 -6.89 -7.02 -13.24
CA GLY A 191 -6.62 -7.81 -14.43
C GLY A 191 -5.64 -8.95 -14.18
N ILE A 192 -4.79 -9.23 -15.17
CA ILE A 192 -3.90 -10.40 -15.18
C ILE A 192 -2.99 -10.52 -13.95
N LEU A 193 -2.67 -9.43 -13.27
CA LEU A 193 -1.84 -9.47 -12.07
C LEU A 193 -2.45 -10.31 -10.94
N GLY A 194 -3.79 -10.38 -10.89
CA GLY A 194 -4.51 -11.19 -9.91
C GLY A 194 -4.22 -12.69 -9.97
N ILE A 195 -3.90 -13.22 -11.14
CA ILE A 195 -3.55 -14.63 -11.34
C ILE A 195 -2.04 -14.82 -11.52
N LEU A 196 -1.36 -13.88 -12.17
CA LEU A 196 0.06 -13.98 -12.48
C LEU A 196 0.93 -13.98 -11.23
N LEU A 197 0.69 -13.03 -10.30
CA LEU A 197 1.52 -12.93 -9.09
C LEU A 197 1.43 -14.18 -8.20
N PRO A 198 0.24 -14.69 -7.82
CA PRO A 198 0.16 -15.95 -7.08
C PRO A 198 0.71 -17.15 -7.85
N GLY A 199 0.53 -17.18 -9.17
CA GLY A 199 1.09 -18.22 -10.04
C GLY A 199 2.62 -18.24 -10.01
N LEU A 200 3.26 -17.06 -10.09
CA LEU A 200 4.71 -16.92 -9.96
C LEU A 200 5.22 -17.36 -8.57
N VAL A 201 4.49 -17.03 -7.51
CA VAL A 201 4.82 -17.47 -6.14
C VAL A 201 4.78 -18.99 -6.03
N ALA A 202 3.68 -19.62 -6.45
CA ALA A 202 3.53 -21.07 -6.44
C ALA A 202 4.57 -21.77 -7.34
N GLY A 203 4.79 -21.23 -8.54
CA GLY A 203 5.77 -21.72 -9.50
C GLY A 203 7.19 -21.70 -8.93
N LEU A 204 7.64 -20.53 -8.43
CA LEU A 204 8.98 -20.39 -7.84
C LEU A 204 9.17 -21.32 -6.64
N TYR A 205 8.16 -21.44 -5.78
CA TYR A 205 8.19 -22.35 -4.65
C TYR A 205 8.36 -23.83 -5.10
N LEU A 206 7.61 -24.28 -6.11
CA LEU A 206 7.72 -25.63 -6.64
C LEU A 206 9.07 -25.89 -7.33
N VAL A 207 9.62 -24.89 -8.03
CA VAL A 207 10.97 -24.95 -8.61
C VAL A 207 12.03 -25.11 -7.52
N VAL A 208 12.01 -24.27 -6.49
CA VAL A 208 12.96 -24.30 -5.36
C VAL A 208 12.88 -25.65 -4.62
N ARG A 209 11.68 -26.23 -4.52
CA ARG A 209 11.44 -27.54 -3.91
C ARG A 209 11.69 -28.72 -4.85
N ARG A 210 12.15 -28.45 -6.09
CA ARG A 210 12.39 -29.49 -7.13
C ARG A 210 11.13 -30.33 -7.44
N ARG A 211 9.95 -29.70 -7.32
CA ARG A 211 8.65 -30.34 -7.54
C ARG A 211 7.96 -29.79 -8.80
N ILE A 212 8.71 -29.53 -9.86
CA ILE A 212 8.23 -28.94 -11.12
C ILE A 212 7.08 -29.76 -11.73
N ARG A 213 7.10 -31.09 -11.56
CA ARG A 213 6.02 -31.98 -12.05
C ARG A 213 4.66 -31.64 -11.45
N ASP A 214 4.61 -31.06 -10.24
CA ASP A 214 3.36 -30.66 -9.60
C ASP A 214 2.69 -29.47 -10.29
N LEU A 215 3.40 -28.70 -11.12
CA LEU A 215 2.81 -27.65 -11.96
C LEU A 215 1.83 -28.22 -13.00
N PHE A 216 2.03 -29.45 -13.44
CA PHE A 216 1.22 -30.11 -14.44
C PHE A 216 0.10 -30.99 -13.84
N ARG A 217 -0.13 -30.87 -12.55
CA ARG A 217 -1.23 -31.58 -11.90
C ARG A 217 -2.58 -31.01 -12.33
N ILE A 218 -3.49 -31.91 -12.64
CA ILE A 218 -4.84 -31.57 -13.12
C ILE A 218 -5.59 -30.64 -12.15
N ASP A 219 -5.50 -30.90 -10.84
CA ASP A 219 -6.17 -30.07 -9.83
C ASP A 219 -5.62 -28.64 -9.77
N LEU A 220 -4.30 -28.45 -9.98
CA LEU A 220 -3.70 -27.12 -10.05
C LEU A 220 -4.10 -26.40 -11.36
N ILE A 221 -4.05 -27.09 -12.49
CA ILE A 221 -4.51 -26.56 -13.78
C ILE A 221 -5.97 -26.15 -13.70
N PHE A 222 -6.83 -26.99 -13.13
CA PHE A 222 -8.25 -26.69 -12.93
C PHE A 222 -8.45 -25.45 -12.05
N THR A 223 -7.63 -25.28 -11.00
CA THR A 223 -7.64 -24.08 -10.15
C THR A 223 -7.43 -22.80 -10.96
N PHE A 224 -6.47 -22.80 -11.89
CA PHE A 224 -6.25 -21.65 -12.78
C PHE A 224 -7.41 -21.43 -13.75
N PHE A 225 -8.01 -22.48 -14.30
CA PHE A 225 -9.19 -22.37 -15.15
C PHE A 225 -10.40 -21.77 -14.42
N VAL A 226 -10.66 -22.19 -13.18
CA VAL A 226 -11.74 -21.62 -12.35
C VAL A 226 -11.46 -20.16 -12.05
N ALA A 227 -10.21 -19.80 -11.73
CA ALA A 227 -9.84 -18.40 -11.51
C ALA A 227 -10.04 -17.54 -12.76
N LEU A 228 -9.65 -18.06 -13.93
CA LEU A 228 -9.90 -17.40 -15.22
C LEU A 228 -11.39 -17.27 -15.51
N ALA A 229 -12.19 -18.30 -15.26
CA ALA A 229 -13.64 -18.24 -15.47
C ALA A 229 -14.30 -17.14 -14.64
N ILE A 230 -13.90 -17.03 -13.35
CA ILE A 230 -14.37 -15.94 -12.46
C ILE A 230 -13.91 -14.57 -12.99
N GLY A 231 -12.63 -14.42 -13.30
CA GLY A 231 -12.07 -13.14 -13.70
C GLY A 231 -12.52 -12.67 -15.07
N LEU A 232 -12.58 -13.59 -16.06
CA LEU A 232 -12.97 -13.27 -17.43
C LEU A 232 -14.48 -13.04 -17.60
N SER A 233 -15.31 -13.43 -16.63
CA SER A 233 -16.75 -13.18 -16.65
C SER A 233 -17.09 -11.71 -16.90
N TRP A 234 -16.38 -10.79 -16.24
CA TRP A 234 -16.55 -9.37 -16.47
C TRP A 234 -16.01 -8.93 -17.84
N TYR A 235 -14.87 -9.45 -18.29
CA TYR A 235 -14.31 -9.08 -19.60
C TYR A 235 -15.27 -9.47 -20.74
N PHE A 236 -15.95 -10.61 -20.57
CA PHE A 236 -16.97 -11.04 -21.52
C PHE A 236 -18.17 -10.06 -21.53
N ALA A 237 -18.73 -9.76 -20.34
CA ALA A 237 -19.81 -8.78 -20.23
C ALA A 237 -19.43 -7.39 -20.76
N ALA A 238 -18.17 -6.96 -20.49
CA ALA A 238 -17.65 -5.68 -20.97
C ALA A 238 -17.46 -5.66 -22.50
N TYR A 239 -17.11 -6.80 -23.10
CA TYR A 239 -17.04 -6.93 -24.55
C TYR A 239 -18.42 -6.85 -25.21
N GLU A 240 -19.44 -7.46 -24.63
CA GLU A 240 -20.83 -7.37 -25.14
C GLU A 240 -21.32 -5.91 -25.16
N VAL A 241 -20.92 -5.09 -24.20
CA VAL A 241 -21.32 -3.67 -24.12
C VAL A 241 -20.41 -2.77 -24.96
N GLY A 242 -19.10 -2.96 -24.89
CA GLY A 242 -18.11 -2.06 -25.50
C GLY A 242 -17.57 -2.50 -26.85
N GLY A 243 -17.84 -3.74 -27.26
CA GLY A 243 -17.47 -4.31 -28.54
C GLY A 243 -15.96 -4.30 -28.81
N GLN A 244 -15.61 -4.23 -30.07
CA GLN A 244 -14.21 -4.24 -30.55
C GLN A 244 -13.36 -3.09 -30.00
N LYS A 245 -13.95 -1.93 -29.73
CA LYS A 245 -13.23 -0.77 -29.19
C LYS A 245 -12.70 -1.07 -27.78
N PHE A 246 -13.51 -1.72 -26.94
CA PHE A 246 -13.08 -2.17 -25.62
C PHE A 246 -11.93 -3.19 -25.71
N LEU A 247 -12.05 -4.19 -26.59
CA LEU A 247 -11.01 -5.22 -26.73
C LEU A 247 -9.69 -4.62 -27.23
N GLN A 248 -9.73 -3.79 -28.26
CA GLN A 248 -8.55 -3.09 -28.76
C GLN A 248 -7.88 -2.26 -27.68
N TRP A 249 -8.67 -1.52 -26.90
CA TRP A 249 -8.16 -0.73 -25.79
C TRP A 249 -7.48 -1.59 -24.71
N GLN A 250 -8.11 -2.68 -24.31
CA GLN A 250 -7.54 -3.60 -23.31
C GLN A 250 -6.23 -4.23 -23.79
N LEU A 251 -6.17 -4.67 -25.03
CA LEU A 251 -4.97 -5.28 -25.60
C LEU A 251 -3.85 -4.27 -25.82
N THR A 252 -4.16 -3.07 -26.32
CA THR A 252 -3.14 -2.05 -26.62
C THR A 252 -2.64 -1.36 -25.37
N MET A 253 -3.53 -0.84 -24.51
CA MET A 253 -3.15 -0.01 -23.37
C MET A 253 -2.79 -0.81 -22.11
N ASN A 254 -3.48 -1.90 -21.82
CA ASN A 254 -3.22 -2.66 -20.60
C ASN A 254 -2.20 -3.79 -20.76
N LEU A 255 -2.07 -4.36 -21.95
CA LEU A 255 -1.13 -5.44 -22.19
C LEU A 255 0.09 -4.95 -22.97
N TRP A 256 -0.11 -4.49 -24.21
CA TRP A 256 0.98 -4.16 -25.12
C TRP A 256 1.83 -2.97 -24.65
N SER A 257 1.21 -1.86 -24.28
CA SER A 257 1.93 -0.63 -23.91
C SER A 257 2.85 -0.77 -22.68
N ARG A 258 2.60 -1.77 -21.83
CA ARG A 258 3.41 -2.00 -20.62
C ARG A 258 4.70 -2.78 -20.89
N PHE A 259 4.76 -3.51 -21.99
CA PHE A 259 5.91 -4.37 -22.35
C PHE A 259 6.73 -3.79 -23.49
N VAL A 260 6.16 -2.87 -24.29
CA VAL A 260 6.79 -2.31 -25.47
C VAL A 260 7.43 -0.94 -25.14
N PRO A 261 8.59 -0.59 -25.76
CA PRO A 261 9.19 0.73 -25.60
C PRO A 261 8.26 1.87 -26.07
N ALA A 262 8.43 3.06 -25.49
CA ALA A 262 7.66 4.25 -25.87
C ALA A 262 7.80 4.58 -27.37
N GLU A 263 8.98 4.36 -27.94
CA GLU A 263 9.31 4.56 -29.35
C GLU A 263 8.51 3.64 -30.29
N ALA A 264 8.04 2.50 -29.78
CA ALA A 264 7.20 1.53 -30.48
C ALA A 264 5.72 1.58 -30.06
N GLY A 265 5.26 2.71 -29.49
CA GLY A 265 3.87 2.93 -29.05
C GLY A 265 3.56 2.45 -27.63
N GLY A 266 4.59 2.16 -26.81
CA GLY A 266 4.42 1.83 -25.41
C GLY A 266 4.14 3.05 -24.51
N ALA A 267 3.67 2.82 -23.29
CA ALA A 267 3.49 3.86 -22.29
C ALA A 267 4.87 4.37 -21.81
N GLY A 268 5.27 5.55 -22.25
CA GLY A 268 6.57 6.16 -21.93
C GLY A 268 6.69 6.70 -20.50
N TYR A 269 5.63 6.62 -19.69
CA TYR A 269 5.65 7.11 -18.30
C TYR A 269 6.08 6.03 -17.33
N CYS A 270 6.72 6.44 -16.24
CA CYS A 270 7.19 5.57 -15.15
C CYS A 270 8.28 4.54 -15.56
N VAL A 271 9.15 4.88 -16.52
CA VAL A 271 10.31 4.03 -16.85
C VAL A 271 11.41 4.26 -15.83
N HIS A 272 11.78 3.21 -15.10
CA HIS A 272 12.80 3.28 -14.07
C HIS A 272 13.76 2.09 -14.15
N PRO A 273 15.01 2.23 -13.62
CA PRO A 273 16.01 1.17 -13.65
C PRO A 273 15.57 -0.08 -12.86
N PHE A 274 16.24 -1.22 -13.12
CA PHE A 274 15.95 -2.50 -12.47
C PHE A 274 15.92 -2.40 -10.92
N TRP A 275 16.83 -1.64 -10.33
CA TRP A 275 16.97 -1.48 -8.87
C TRP A 275 15.97 -0.51 -8.24
N TYR A 276 15.08 0.11 -9.03
CA TYR A 276 14.11 1.13 -8.56
C TYR A 276 13.37 0.72 -7.28
N PHE A 277 12.87 -0.50 -7.21
CA PHE A 277 12.09 -0.93 -6.04
C PHE A 277 12.94 -1.19 -4.78
N THR A 278 14.27 -1.35 -4.90
CA THR A 278 15.13 -1.64 -3.73
C THR A 278 15.10 -0.52 -2.69
N PRO A 279 15.49 0.74 -3.01
CA PRO A 279 15.45 1.83 -2.03
C PRO A 279 14.01 2.12 -1.55
N HIS A 280 13.03 2.00 -2.43
CA HIS A 280 11.63 2.27 -2.08
C HIS A 280 11.05 1.20 -1.15
N THR A 281 11.42 -0.06 -1.32
CA THR A 281 11.02 -1.14 -0.38
C THR A 281 11.66 -0.92 0.98
N ILE A 282 12.95 -0.53 1.02
CA ILE A 282 13.64 -0.22 2.27
C ILE A 282 12.99 0.97 2.97
N ALA A 283 12.76 2.06 2.25
CA ALA A 283 12.12 3.26 2.78
C ALA A 283 10.67 3.00 3.21
N GLY A 284 9.89 2.29 2.39
CA GLY A 284 8.49 2.00 2.67
C GLY A 284 8.28 1.02 3.83
N PHE A 285 9.28 0.20 4.16
CA PHE A 285 9.21 -0.76 5.25
C PHE A 285 9.77 -0.22 6.59
N ILE A 286 10.14 1.06 6.66
CA ILE A 286 10.58 1.72 7.91
C ILE A 286 9.47 1.60 8.99
N PRO A 287 9.86 1.34 10.29
CA PRO A 287 11.25 1.17 10.77
C PRO A 287 11.77 -0.27 10.67
N TRP A 288 10.96 -1.21 10.20
CA TRP A 288 11.23 -2.65 10.17
C TRP A 288 12.31 -3.04 9.16
N SER A 289 12.60 -2.18 8.18
CA SER A 289 13.69 -2.37 7.22
C SER A 289 15.05 -2.53 7.88
N ALA A 290 15.25 -1.99 9.08
CA ALA A 290 16.46 -2.20 9.86
C ALA A 290 16.75 -3.69 10.15
N TYR A 291 15.72 -4.55 10.22
CA TYR A 291 15.88 -5.98 10.44
C TYR A 291 16.18 -6.80 9.17
N LEU A 292 16.11 -6.22 7.96
CA LEU A 292 16.37 -6.94 6.71
C LEU A 292 17.77 -7.58 6.65
N PRO A 293 18.86 -6.94 7.13
CA PRO A 293 20.15 -7.61 7.24
C PRO A 293 20.11 -8.84 8.17
N ALA A 294 19.40 -8.77 9.28
CA ALA A 294 19.24 -9.90 10.19
C ALA A 294 18.43 -11.04 9.53
N VAL A 295 17.43 -10.73 8.69
CA VAL A 295 16.71 -11.73 7.87
C VAL A 295 17.68 -12.45 6.93
N ALA A 296 18.53 -11.71 6.22
CA ALA A 296 19.51 -12.28 5.30
C ALA A 296 20.53 -13.18 6.02
N ILE A 297 21.07 -12.71 7.16
CA ILE A 297 22.03 -13.47 7.98
C ILE A 297 21.36 -14.71 8.58
N TYR A 298 20.11 -14.60 9.05
CA TYR A 298 19.37 -15.75 9.57
C TYR A 298 19.15 -16.82 8.50
N ALA A 299 18.80 -16.44 7.28
CA ALA A 299 18.67 -17.37 6.16
C ALA A 299 20.03 -18.01 5.80
N TRP A 300 21.10 -17.20 5.80
CA TRP A 300 22.45 -17.68 5.51
C TRP A 300 23.01 -18.63 6.58
N ARG A 301 22.80 -18.35 7.87
CA ARG A 301 23.26 -19.23 8.98
C ARG A 301 22.65 -20.63 8.93
N ARG A 302 21.46 -20.75 8.32
CA ARG A 302 20.80 -22.04 8.11
C ARG A 302 21.19 -22.73 6.79
N ARG A 303 22.16 -22.18 6.04
CA ARG A 303 22.70 -22.80 4.84
C ARG A 303 23.34 -24.15 5.21
N GLY A 304 22.86 -25.26 4.59
CA GLY A 304 23.26 -26.62 4.93
C GLY A 304 22.36 -27.31 5.97
N ARG A 305 21.42 -26.58 6.62
CA ARG A 305 20.34 -27.15 7.43
C ARG A 305 19.00 -26.96 6.67
N LYS A 306 18.02 -27.83 6.87
CA LYS A 306 16.69 -27.66 6.26
C LYS A 306 16.04 -26.39 6.83
N LEU A 307 15.81 -25.39 6.00
CA LEU A 307 15.01 -24.23 6.37
C LEU A 307 13.56 -24.66 6.67
N PRO A 308 12.90 -24.05 7.68
CA PRO A 308 11.48 -24.25 7.91
C PRO A 308 10.67 -24.00 6.64
N GLU A 309 9.69 -24.85 6.36
CA GLU A 309 8.90 -24.81 5.13
C GLU A 309 8.24 -23.43 4.91
N ALA A 310 7.64 -22.89 5.97
CA ALA A 310 7.02 -21.57 5.93
C ALA A 310 8.01 -20.46 5.55
N MET A 311 9.27 -20.56 5.98
CA MET A 311 10.30 -19.58 5.63
C MET A 311 10.69 -19.68 4.16
N VAL A 312 10.88 -20.90 3.64
CA VAL A 312 11.19 -21.10 2.20
C VAL A 312 10.07 -20.55 1.34
N PHE A 313 8.82 -20.86 1.70
CA PHE A 313 7.66 -20.34 0.97
C PHE A 313 7.62 -18.80 1.01
N THR A 314 7.83 -18.19 2.18
CA THR A 314 7.81 -16.73 2.34
C THR A 314 8.92 -16.04 1.55
N LEU A 315 10.13 -16.64 1.50
CA LEU A 315 11.24 -16.14 0.68
C LEU A 315 10.90 -16.21 -0.82
N CYS A 316 10.32 -17.34 -1.28
CA CYS A 316 9.86 -17.49 -2.66
C CYS A 316 8.76 -16.47 -2.99
N TRP A 317 7.84 -16.23 -2.07
CA TRP A 317 6.76 -15.27 -2.24
C TRP A 317 7.31 -13.84 -2.41
N PHE A 318 8.18 -13.40 -1.52
CA PHE A 318 8.83 -12.10 -1.67
C PHE A 318 9.63 -11.99 -2.97
N ALA A 319 10.49 -12.98 -3.25
CA ALA A 319 11.37 -12.97 -4.40
C ALA A 319 10.59 -12.97 -5.73
N ALA A 320 9.53 -13.77 -5.85
CA ALA A 320 8.72 -13.84 -7.06
C ALA A 320 8.11 -12.46 -7.42
N ILE A 321 7.51 -11.78 -6.44
CA ILE A 321 6.86 -10.49 -6.67
C ILE A 321 7.91 -9.40 -6.91
N PHE A 322 8.96 -9.36 -6.09
CA PHE A 322 10.00 -8.34 -6.18
C PHE A 322 10.74 -8.40 -7.52
N LEU A 323 11.15 -9.60 -7.94
CA LEU A 323 11.84 -9.81 -9.21
C LEU A 323 10.94 -9.50 -10.41
N PHE A 324 9.67 -9.94 -10.37
CA PHE A 324 8.74 -9.64 -11.45
C PHE A 324 8.60 -8.14 -11.70
N PHE A 325 8.35 -7.34 -10.68
CA PHE A 325 8.23 -5.91 -10.86
C PHE A 325 9.56 -5.23 -11.16
N SER A 326 10.67 -5.73 -10.62
CA SER A 326 12.01 -5.20 -10.94
C SER A 326 12.41 -5.40 -12.39
N THR A 327 11.99 -6.48 -13.03
CA THR A 327 12.23 -6.77 -14.46
C THR A 327 11.26 -6.05 -15.39
N SER A 328 10.10 -5.61 -14.90
CA SER A 328 9.13 -4.81 -15.67
C SER A 328 9.73 -3.46 -16.07
N ARG A 329 9.41 -2.94 -17.25
CA ARG A 329 9.85 -1.62 -17.71
C ARG A 329 9.08 -0.50 -17.02
N GLY A 330 7.75 -0.56 -17.04
CA GLY A 330 6.91 0.41 -16.34
C GLY A 330 6.85 0.12 -14.84
N LYS A 331 7.30 1.06 -14.02
CA LYS A 331 7.41 0.90 -12.57
C LYS A 331 6.72 2.04 -11.84
N CYS A 332 5.50 1.79 -11.34
CA CYS A 332 4.90 2.69 -10.35
C CYS A 332 5.13 2.14 -8.94
N LEU A 333 5.44 3.03 -8.01
CA LEU A 333 5.82 2.67 -6.65
C LEU A 333 4.83 1.70 -5.98
N ILE A 334 3.55 1.92 -6.18
CA ILE A 334 2.47 1.14 -5.55
C ILE A 334 2.45 -0.34 -5.99
N TYR A 335 3.04 -0.69 -7.14
CA TYR A 335 3.01 -2.06 -7.66
C TYR A 335 3.69 -3.07 -6.75
N ILE A 336 4.68 -2.62 -5.95
CA ILE A 336 5.42 -3.51 -5.03
C ILE A 336 4.64 -3.86 -3.75
N LEU A 337 3.46 -3.26 -3.51
CA LEU A 337 2.68 -3.47 -2.29
C LEU A 337 2.45 -4.95 -1.92
N PRO A 338 2.15 -5.88 -2.86
CA PRO A 338 1.96 -7.30 -2.52
C PRO A 338 3.22 -8.01 -2.00
N ALA A 339 4.41 -7.38 -2.05
CA ALA A 339 5.64 -7.91 -1.47
C ALA A 339 5.82 -7.59 0.03
N PHE A 340 5.01 -6.68 0.59
CA PHE A 340 5.11 -6.29 2.00
C PHE A 340 4.60 -7.36 2.99
N PRO A 341 3.51 -8.10 2.73
CA PRO A 341 3.09 -9.19 3.60
C PRO A 341 4.18 -10.25 3.83
N PRO A 342 4.87 -10.80 2.83
CA PRO A 342 5.98 -11.74 3.09
C PRO A 342 7.18 -11.09 3.79
N LEU A 343 7.51 -9.81 3.55
CA LEU A 343 8.54 -9.10 4.32
C LEU A 343 8.21 -9.02 5.80
N ALA A 344 6.97 -8.73 6.12
CA ALA A 344 6.49 -8.67 7.49
C ALA A 344 6.57 -10.04 8.18
N VAL A 345 6.25 -11.12 7.47
CA VAL A 345 6.41 -12.49 8.00
C VAL A 345 7.88 -12.84 8.24
N LEU A 346 8.77 -12.51 7.31
CA LEU A 346 10.22 -12.72 7.50
C LEU A 346 10.75 -11.97 8.71
N THR A 347 10.30 -10.75 8.93
CA THR A 347 10.64 -9.95 10.12
C THR A 347 10.12 -10.61 11.39
N GLY A 348 8.87 -11.08 11.41
CA GLY A 348 8.30 -11.81 12.55
C GLY A 348 9.09 -13.09 12.89
N ILE A 349 9.51 -13.86 11.86
CA ILE A 349 10.35 -15.06 12.04
C ILE A 349 11.68 -14.71 12.72
N VAL A 350 12.33 -13.63 12.29
CA VAL A 350 13.63 -13.23 12.80
C VAL A 350 13.54 -12.72 14.23
N ILE A 351 12.49 -11.94 14.55
CA ILE A 351 12.26 -11.47 15.92
C ILE A 351 11.99 -12.66 16.87
N ASP A 352 11.13 -13.60 16.45
CA ASP A 352 10.86 -14.80 17.26
C ASP A 352 12.10 -15.66 17.45
N ALA A 353 12.90 -15.84 16.39
CA ALA A 353 14.15 -16.60 16.45
C ALA A 353 15.15 -15.97 17.43
N ALA A 354 15.27 -14.65 17.48
CA ALA A 354 16.13 -13.95 18.43
C ALA A 354 15.66 -14.14 19.87
N ILE A 355 14.35 -14.07 20.12
CA ILE A 355 13.75 -14.29 21.45
C ILE A 355 13.96 -15.74 21.91
N CYS A 356 13.77 -16.73 21.01
CA CYS A 356 13.98 -18.14 21.32
C CYS A 356 15.45 -18.44 21.65
N SER A 357 16.38 -17.95 20.84
CA SER A 357 17.82 -18.17 21.02
C SER A 357 18.32 -17.66 22.39
N ARG A 358 17.79 -16.52 22.85
CA ARG A 358 18.10 -16.01 24.21
C ARG A 358 17.58 -16.94 25.30
N ARG A 359 16.31 -17.39 25.20
CA ARG A 359 15.72 -18.29 26.22
C ARG A 359 16.47 -19.62 26.32
N GLU A 360 16.88 -20.18 25.19
CA GLU A 360 17.71 -21.40 25.17
C GLU A 360 19.05 -21.17 25.88
N SER A 361 19.70 -20.02 25.66
CA SER A 361 20.93 -19.66 26.34
C SER A 361 20.75 -19.46 27.86
N GLU A 362 19.63 -18.88 28.30
CA GLU A 362 19.31 -18.70 29.72
C GLU A 362 19.04 -20.05 30.41
N ILE A 363 18.32 -20.97 29.78
CA ILE A 363 18.05 -22.31 30.28
C ILE A 363 19.36 -23.12 30.39
N SER A 364 20.20 -23.08 29.33
CA SER A 364 21.51 -23.76 29.34
C SER A 364 22.46 -23.21 30.39
N ALA A 365 22.39 -21.92 30.70
CA ALA A 365 23.20 -21.32 31.76
C ALA A 365 22.69 -21.65 33.17
N ALA A 366 21.40 -21.93 33.33
CA ALA A 366 20.80 -22.35 34.60
C ALA A 366 21.02 -23.83 34.93
N ASP A 367 21.19 -24.66 33.90
CA ASP A 367 21.47 -26.08 34.02
C ASP A 367 22.98 -26.34 34.00
N SER A 368 23.58 -26.30 35.21
CA SER A 368 25.01 -26.48 35.43
C SER A 368 25.54 -27.88 35.09
N THR A 369 24.67 -28.83 34.71
CA THR A 369 25.03 -30.20 34.33
C THR A 369 25.40 -30.35 32.86
N VAL A 370 25.02 -29.39 32.02
CA VAL A 370 25.40 -29.40 30.59
C VAL A 370 26.69 -28.62 30.42
N GLY A 371 27.78 -29.35 30.19
CA GLY A 371 29.15 -28.86 30.10
C GLY A 371 29.28 -27.56 29.30
N ALA A 372 29.87 -26.55 29.91
CA ALA A 372 30.02 -25.15 29.51
C ALA A 372 30.87 -24.91 28.23
N ASN A 373 31.03 -25.88 27.33
CA ASN A 373 32.08 -25.84 26.27
C ASN A 373 31.61 -25.68 24.82
N GLN A 374 30.37 -25.27 24.55
CA GLN A 374 30.04 -24.90 23.18
C GLN A 374 29.94 -23.37 23.06
N ALA A 375 31.05 -22.73 22.72
CA ALA A 375 31.03 -21.35 22.26
C ALA A 375 30.03 -21.20 21.09
N PRO A 376 29.13 -20.20 21.10
CA PRO A 376 28.19 -20.01 20.00
C PRO A 376 28.93 -19.92 18.67
N GLU A 377 28.47 -20.68 17.66
CA GLU A 377 29.06 -20.64 16.32
C GLU A 377 29.17 -19.20 15.82
N ALA A 378 30.21 -18.88 15.06
CA ALA A 378 30.43 -17.52 14.51
C ALA A 378 29.19 -16.95 13.80
N ARG A 379 28.38 -17.83 13.16
CA ARG A 379 27.14 -17.47 12.50
C ARG A 379 26.05 -17.02 13.47
N ASP A 380 25.99 -17.60 14.66
CA ASP A 380 25.03 -17.22 15.71
C ASP A 380 25.37 -15.88 16.33
N ARG A 381 26.67 -15.59 16.48
CA ARG A 381 27.16 -14.26 16.87
C ARG A 381 26.82 -13.20 15.83
N ALA A 382 27.04 -13.49 14.54
CA ALA A 382 26.72 -12.56 13.45
C ALA A 382 25.22 -12.19 13.42
N PHE A 383 24.34 -13.18 13.64
CA PHE A 383 22.89 -12.92 13.73
C PHE A 383 22.52 -12.04 14.91
N ALA A 384 23.03 -12.34 16.10
CA ALA A 384 22.77 -11.54 17.31
C ALA A 384 23.29 -10.10 17.15
N ILE A 385 24.46 -9.93 16.54
CA ILE A 385 25.03 -8.61 16.25
C ILE A 385 24.14 -7.85 15.25
N ALA A 386 23.74 -8.48 14.14
CA ALA A 386 22.88 -7.83 13.15
C ALA A 386 21.53 -7.40 13.73
N PHE A 387 20.95 -8.22 14.60
CA PHE A 387 19.71 -7.89 15.31
C PHE A 387 19.90 -6.71 16.27
N ALA A 388 20.98 -6.72 17.04
CA ALA A 388 21.33 -5.63 17.94
C ALA A 388 21.64 -4.32 17.19
N VAL A 389 22.37 -4.39 16.08
CA VAL A 389 22.67 -3.23 15.22
C VAL A 389 21.36 -2.65 14.64
N ALA A 390 20.44 -3.49 14.17
CA ALA A 390 19.15 -3.03 13.70
C ALA A 390 18.39 -2.21 14.77
N THR A 391 18.35 -2.73 15.98
CA THR A 391 17.73 -2.02 17.11
C THR A 391 18.49 -0.75 17.47
N ALA A 392 19.81 -0.78 17.49
CA ALA A 392 20.64 0.38 17.80
C ALA A 392 20.40 1.53 16.80
N VAL A 393 20.32 1.23 15.52
CA VAL A 393 20.03 2.23 14.46
C VAL A 393 18.68 2.91 14.72
N VAL A 394 17.62 2.15 15.01
CA VAL A 394 16.30 2.72 15.28
C VAL A 394 16.30 3.49 16.60
N THR A 395 16.98 2.97 17.63
CA THR A 395 17.10 3.63 18.94
C THR A 395 17.82 4.98 18.82
N VAL A 396 18.95 5.02 18.11
CA VAL A 396 19.71 6.26 17.88
C VAL A 396 18.87 7.26 17.07
N ALA A 397 18.20 6.81 16.02
CA ALA A 397 17.33 7.66 15.21
C ALA A 397 16.18 8.24 16.05
N ALA A 398 15.55 7.44 16.90
CA ALA A 398 14.47 7.89 17.79
C ALA A 398 14.95 8.94 18.80
N ILE A 399 16.10 8.72 19.42
CA ILE A 399 16.69 9.68 20.37
C ILE A 399 17.09 10.97 19.66
N ALA A 400 17.78 10.88 18.51
CA ALA A 400 18.18 12.03 17.74
C ALA A 400 16.96 12.86 17.29
N PHE A 401 15.88 12.20 16.86
CA PHE A 401 14.63 12.86 16.51
C PHE A 401 14.00 13.56 17.74
N ALA A 402 13.93 12.87 18.89
CA ALA A 402 13.37 13.45 20.10
C ALA A 402 14.14 14.69 20.56
N LEU A 403 15.48 14.64 20.53
CA LEU A 403 16.34 15.77 20.89
C LEU A 403 16.21 16.92 19.89
N ALA A 404 16.18 16.64 18.60
CA ALA A 404 15.99 17.67 17.57
C ALA A 404 14.62 18.34 17.68
N ALA A 405 13.55 17.56 17.86
CA ALA A 405 12.21 18.08 18.06
C ALA A 405 12.11 18.94 19.32
N LEU A 406 12.72 18.49 20.43
CA LEU A 406 12.76 19.23 21.69
C LEU A 406 13.56 20.53 21.53
N ALA A 407 14.71 20.51 20.84
CA ALA A 407 15.49 21.71 20.56
C ALA A 407 14.71 22.74 19.74
N ILE A 408 13.95 22.30 18.73
CA ILE A 408 13.09 23.18 17.94
C ILE A 408 12.00 23.81 18.82
N VAL A 409 11.40 23.06 19.74
CA VAL A 409 10.39 23.55 20.69
C VAL A 409 10.99 24.57 21.66
N ILE A 410 12.19 24.33 22.17
CA ILE A 410 12.84 25.21 23.18
C ILE A 410 13.39 26.48 22.55
N PHE A 411 14.12 26.36 21.43
CA PHE A 411 14.88 27.47 20.84
C PHE A 411 14.10 28.23 19.77
N SER A 412 12.83 27.85 19.46
CA SER A 412 11.96 28.52 18.49
C SER A 412 12.74 28.93 17.22
N LEU A 413 13.35 27.96 16.56
CA LEU A 413 14.21 28.19 15.39
C LEU A 413 13.53 29.12 14.37
N PRO A 414 14.25 30.13 13.84
CA PRO A 414 13.65 31.17 13.02
C PRO A 414 12.98 30.59 11.77
N ARG A 415 11.83 31.19 11.40
CA ARG A 415 10.97 30.82 10.26
C ARG A 415 11.62 31.01 8.88
N GLY A 416 12.91 31.38 8.80
CA GLY A 416 13.64 31.66 7.58
C GLY A 416 14.55 30.50 7.16
N LEU A 417 13.97 29.36 6.76
CA LEU A 417 14.76 28.27 6.21
C LEU A 417 15.15 28.51 4.76
N SER A 418 16.42 28.18 4.47
CA SER A 418 17.14 28.41 3.22
C SER A 418 16.29 28.24 1.95
N PRO A 419 16.39 29.15 0.97
CA PRO A 419 15.78 29.05 -0.36
C PRO A 419 16.20 27.82 -1.17
N GLN A 420 17.20 27.09 -0.69
CA GLN A 420 17.82 25.94 -1.39
C GLN A 420 17.10 24.61 -1.18
N LEU A 421 16.11 24.53 -0.25
CA LEU A 421 15.35 23.31 -0.05
C LEU A 421 14.28 23.11 -1.13
N HIS A 422 14.09 21.85 -1.52
CA HIS A 422 12.98 21.50 -2.42
C HIS A 422 11.65 21.99 -1.83
N PRO A 423 10.71 22.52 -2.62
CA PRO A 423 9.46 23.09 -2.12
C PRO A 423 8.67 22.18 -1.15
N THR A 424 8.68 20.88 -1.40
CA THR A 424 8.02 19.88 -0.54
C THR A 424 8.68 19.78 0.83
N ASP A 425 10.02 19.74 0.88
CA ASP A 425 10.78 19.64 2.14
C ASP A 425 10.64 20.90 2.97
N ARG A 426 10.59 22.06 2.30
CA ARG A 426 10.36 23.36 2.92
C ARG A 426 8.98 23.42 3.59
N ARG A 427 7.91 23.02 2.90
CA ARG A 427 6.54 22.98 3.46
C ARG A 427 6.44 22.04 4.66
N PHE A 428 7.06 20.86 4.57
CA PHE A 428 7.13 19.93 5.68
C PHE A 428 7.79 20.57 6.90
N LEU A 429 8.93 21.21 6.71
CA LEU A 429 9.69 21.81 7.79
C LEU A 429 8.97 23.04 8.39
N GLU A 430 8.33 23.87 7.56
CA GLU A 430 7.48 24.98 8.00
C GLU A 430 6.30 24.51 8.86
N LEU A 431 5.66 23.41 8.45
CA LEU A 431 4.57 22.83 9.24
C LEU A 431 5.07 22.26 10.56
N PHE A 432 6.18 21.51 10.53
CA PHE A 432 6.77 20.94 11.73
C PHE A 432 7.19 22.02 12.72
N THR A 433 7.82 23.09 12.26
CA THR A 433 8.19 24.24 13.09
C THR A 433 6.96 24.99 13.64
N SER A 434 5.87 25.05 12.88
CA SER A 434 4.61 25.66 13.36
C SER A 434 3.97 24.80 14.46
N LEU A 435 3.99 23.47 14.34
CA LEU A 435 3.51 22.55 15.38
C LEU A 435 4.36 22.64 16.66
N ALA A 436 5.66 22.84 16.50
CA ALA A 436 6.57 23.07 17.62
C ALA A 436 6.31 24.41 18.31
N ALA A 437 6.14 25.49 17.54
CA ALA A 437 5.84 26.83 18.04
C ALA A 437 4.48 26.91 18.76
N SER A 438 3.48 26.18 18.25
CA SER A 438 2.15 26.08 18.88
C SER A 438 2.11 25.13 20.09
N ARG A 439 3.24 24.52 20.42
CA ARG A 439 3.35 23.53 21.51
C ARG A 439 2.30 22.41 21.37
N SER A 440 2.15 21.88 20.16
CA SER A 440 1.16 20.84 19.85
C SER A 440 1.28 19.65 20.79
N PRO A 441 0.21 19.21 21.48
CA PRO A 441 0.24 18.04 22.35
C PRO A 441 0.69 16.77 21.61
N ALA A 442 0.32 16.64 20.33
CA ALA A 442 0.72 15.50 19.50
C ALA A 442 2.24 15.39 19.32
N LEU A 443 2.93 16.53 19.19
CA LEU A 443 4.39 16.57 19.09
C LEU A 443 5.05 16.13 20.42
N PHE A 444 4.50 16.56 21.56
CA PHE A 444 4.99 16.12 22.86
C PHE A 444 4.78 14.62 23.09
N VAL A 445 3.64 14.07 22.69
CA VAL A 445 3.38 12.63 22.74
C VAL A 445 4.40 11.86 21.88
N LEU A 446 4.71 12.37 20.67
CA LEU A 446 5.72 11.76 19.81
C LEU A 446 7.12 11.82 20.44
N ILE A 447 7.52 12.97 20.99
CA ILE A 447 8.81 13.13 21.71
C ILE A 447 8.89 12.16 22.90
N ALA A 448 7.83 12.06 23.68
CA ALA A 448 7.76 11.13 24.83
C ALA A 448 7.86 9.66 24.36
N ALA A 449 7.16 9.29 23.29
CA ALA A 449 7.22 7.95 22.72
C ALA A 449 8.61 7.61 22.15
N CYS A 450 9.25 8.54 21.43
CA CYS A 450 10.61 8.36 20.93
C CYS A 450 11.63 8.26 22.10
N SER A 451 11.45 9.03 23.16
CA SER A 451 12.29 8.96 24.37
C SER A 451 12.10 7.62 25.10
N ALA A 452 10.86 7.17 25.28
CA ALA A 452 10.54 5.88 25.86
C ALA A 452 11.11 4.72 25.04
N SER A 453 10.98 4.79 23.71
CA SER A 453 11.62 3.86 22.79
C SER A 453 13.14 3.85 22.92
N GLY A 454 13.75 5.04 23.02
CA GLY A 454 15.19 5.19 23.24
C GLY A 454 15.66 4.50 24.52
N VAL A 455 14.97 4.75 25.62
CA VAL A 455 15.25 4.09 26.92
C VAL A 455 15.07 2.57 26.83
N ALA A 456 13.93 2.10 26.30
CA ALA A 456 13.66 0.68 26.13
C ALA A 456 14.72 0.01 25.24
N GLY A 457 15.11 0.66 24.13
CA GLY A 457 16.15 0.18 23.23
C GLY A 457 17.51 0.05 23.89
N ILE A 458 17.94 1.08 24.65
CA ILE A 458 19.22 1.05 25.41
C ILE A 458 19.21 -0.08 26.45
N ILE A 459 18.12 -0.21 27.22
CA ILE A 459 17.99 -1.28 28.22
C ILE A 459 17.99 -2.64 27.52
N GLY A 460 17.24 -2.79 26.43
CA GLY A 460 17.18 -4.01 25.64
C GLY A 460 18.55 -4.42 25.07
N LEU A 461 19.33 -3.45 24.58
CA LEU A 461 20.69 -3.69 24.08
C LEU A 461 21.64 -4.09 25.22
N ARG A 462 21.62 -3.36 26.37
CA ARG A 462 22.47 -3.67 27.52
C ARG A 462 22.16 -5.05 28.14
N ARG A 463 20.87 -5.39 28.23
CA ARG A 463 20.41 -6.68 28.77
C ARG A 463 20.41 -7.79 27.71
N ARG A 464 20.79 -7.48 26.47
CA ARG A 464 20.68 -8.39 25.33
C ARG A 464 19.30 -9.04 25.22
N ASP A 465 18.24 -8.23 25.42
CA ASP A 465 16.84 -8.67 25.40
C ASP A 465 16.16 -8.38 24.06
N PRO A 466 16.03 -9.39 23.14
CA PRO A 466 15.44 -9.18 21.85
C PRO A 466 13.96 -8.78 21.90
N GLN A 467 13.24 -9.21 22.94
CA GLN A 467 11.83 -8.84 23.12
C GLN A 467 11.72 -7.33 23.41
N LEU A 468 12.50 -6.82 24.37
CA LEU A 468 12.50 -5.40 24.70
C LEU A 468 13.04 -4.55 23.54
N GLN A 469 14.04 -5.05 22.80
CA GLN A 469 14.54 -4.44 21.57
C GLN A 469 13.44 -4.29 20.53
N SER A 470 12.66 -5.34 20.27
CA SER A 470 11.57 -5.31 19.29
C SER A 470 10.41 -4.42 19.74
N VAL A 471 10.10 -4.39 21.04
CA VAL A 471 9.08 -3.49 21.61
C VAL A 471 9.51 -2.03 21.43
N SER A 472 10.79 -1.69 21.60
CA SER A 472 11.26 -0.33 21.36
C SER A 472 11.02 0.14 19.92
N VAL A 473 11.28 -0.74 18.93
CA VAL A 473 10.99 -0.44 17.51
C VAL A 473 9.50 -0.29 17.28
N LEU A 474 8.67 -1.14 17.89
CA LEU A 474 7.20 -1.06 17.76
C LEU A 474 6.65 0.26 18.30
N ILE A 475 7.17 0.75 19.44
CA ILE A 475 6.75 2.05 20.00
C ILE A 475 6.98 3.18 18.99
N VAL A 476 8.15 3.24 18.36
CA VAL A 476 8.44 4.25 17.31
C VAL A 476 7.56 4.06 16.10
N ALA A 477 7.36 2.81 15.67
CA ALA A 477 6.54 2.51 14.50
C ALA A 477 5.09 2.99 14.69
N VAL A 478 4.49 2.70 15.85
CA VAL A 478 3.12 3.12 16.18
C VAL A 478 3.03 4.64 16.35
N ALA A 479 3.90 5.22 17.17
CA ALA A 479 3.88 6.66 17.44
C ALA A 479 4.16 7.48 16.18
N GLY A 480 5.13 7.06 15.37
CA GLY A 480 5.45 7.69 14.09
C GLY A 480 4.29 7.59 13.10
N SER A 481 3.61 6.44 13.04
CA SER A 481 2.42 6.26 12.20
C SER A 481 1.27 7.17 12.63
N ILE A 482 0.99 7.25 13.94
CA ILE A 482 -0.06 8.13 14.48
C ILE A 482 0.28 9.60 14.17
N PHE A 483 1.52 10.00 14.40
CA PHE A 483 1.92 11.40 14.16
C PHE A 483 1.90 11.73 12.67
N TRP A 484 2.49 10.86 11.83
CA TRP A 484 2.51 11.11 10.38
C TRP A 484 1.11 11.12 9.78
N PHE A 485 0.32 10.07 10.00
CA PHE A 485 -0.98 9.91 9.35
C PHE A 485 -2.14 10.58 10.10
N GLY A 486 -2.02 10.83 11.40
CA GLY A 486 -3.05 11.47 12.20
C GLY A 486 -2.87 12.97 12.39
N VAL A 487 -1.65 13.50 12.20
CA VAL A 487 -1.36 14.92 12.45
C VAL A 487 -0.74 15.60 11.25
N LEU A 488 0.41 15.09 10.77
CA LEU A 488 1.22 15.81 9.81
C LEU A 488 0.65 15.72 8.38
N ASN A 489 0.33 14.52 7.92
CA ASN A 489 -0.27 14.31 6.59
C ASN A 489 -1.62 15.03 6.42
N PRO A 490 -2.55 15.01 7.40
CA PRO A 490 -3.77 15.80 7.33
C PRO A 490 -3.51 17.31 7.24
N ALA A 491 -2.59 17.83 8.04
CA ALA A 491 -2.27 19.25 8.03
C ALA A 491 -1.57 19.70 6.73
N LEU A 492 -0.81 18.81 6.07
CA LEU A 492 -0.29 19.05 4.72
C LEU A 492 -1.41 19.01 3.69
N ALA A 493 -2.28 18.01 3.78
CA ALA A 493 -3.38 17.83 2.85
C ALA A 493 -4.38 19.00 2.87
N GLU A 494 -4.66 19.59 4.03
CA GLU A 494 -5.49 20.80 4.15
C GLU A 494 -4.91 22.01 3.39
N ARG A 495 -3.59 22.09 3.24
CA ARG A 495 -2.94 23.17 2.48
C ARG A 495 -2.92 22.91 0.97
N GLU A 496 -3.09 21.65 0.55
CA GLU A 496 -2.96 21.23 -0.84
C GLU A 496 -4.28 20.84 -1.50
N THR A 497 -5.36 20.73 -0.72
CA THR A 497 -6.68 20.33 -1.21
C THR A 497 -7.38 21.46 -1.97
N LEU A 498 -8.11 21.09 -3.00
CA LEU A 498 -9.02 22.00 -3.72
C LEU A 498 -10.45 21.99 -3.17
N ARG A 499 -10.68 21.38 -1.98
CA ARG A 499 -12.00 21.23 -1.37
C ARG A 499 -12.75 22.56 -1.22
N ASP A 500 -12.09 23.57 -0.66
CA ASP A 500 -12.72 24.86 -0.42
C ASP A 500 -12.93 25.64 -1.71
N PHE A 501 -11.97 25.56 -2.65
CA PHE A 501 -12.14 26.13 -3.99
C PHE A 501 -13.32 25.49 -4.74
N ALA A 502 -13.47 24.15 -4.68
CA ALA A 502 -14.60 23.46 -5.29
C ALA A 502 -15.95 23.90 -4.70
N ARG A 503 -16.02 24.13 -3.39
CA ARG A 503 -17.22 24.65 -2.72
C ARG A 503 -17.55 26.08 -3.18
N GLU A 504 -16.54 26.89 -3.35
CA GLU A 504 -16.71 28.28 -3.80
C GLU A 504 -17.12 28.35 -5.27
N VAL A 505 -16.54 27.49 -6.14
CA VAL A 505 -17.00 27.29 -7.52
C VAL A 505 -18.48 26.90 -7.55
N ALA A 506 -18.89 25.94 -6.71
CA ALA A 506 -20.28 25.51 -6.64
C ALA A 506 -21.27 26.58 -6.15
N ARG A 507 -20.80 27.58 -5.38
CA ARG A 507 -21.61 28.72 -4.95
C ARG A 507 -21.67 29.84 -6.00
N THR A 508 -20.61 29.99 -6.78
CA THR A 508 -20.45 31.08 -7.75
C THR A 508 -21.14 30.75 -9.07
N VAL A 509 -21.13 29.48 -9.48
CA VAL A 509 -21.77 29.04 -10.72
C VAL A 509 -23.27 28.85 -10.51
N PRO A 510 -24.13 29.51 -11.32
CA PRO A 510 -25.59 29.36 -11.20
C PRO A 510 -26.02 27.92 -11.44
N SER A 511 -27.05 27.48 -10.70
CA SER A 511 -27.61 26.13 -10.81
C SER A 511 -28.05 25.81 -12.24
N GLY A 512 -27.60 24.67 -12.75
CA GLY A 512 -27.93 24.22 -14.10
C GLY A 512 -26.85 24.48 -15.16
N ASN A 513 -25.82 25.28 -14.85
CA ASN A 513 -24.71 25.49 -15.77
C ASN A 513 -23.65 24.39 -15.61
N GLU A 514 -23.15 23.89 -16.74
CA GLU A 514 -22.03 22.96 -16.76
C GLU A 514 -20.70 23.67 -16.49
N VAL A 515 -19.85 23.04 -15.70
CA VAL A 515 -18.48 23.50 -15.47
C VAL A 515 -17.53 22.56 -16.18
N ALA A 516 -16.69 23.10 -17.05
CA ALA A 516 -15.63 22.35 -17.68
C ALA A 516 -14.30 22.50 -16.94
N HIS A 517 -13.38 21.63 -17.27
CA HIS A 517 -11.99 21.69 -16.82
C HIS A 517 -11.05 21.72 -18.00
N LEU A 518 -10.12 22.69 -18.04
CA LEU A 518 -9.11 22.79 -19.11
C LEU A 518 -7.95 21.81 -18.85
N GLY A 519 -7.75 20.88 -19.77
CA GLY A 519 -6.70 19.88 -19.70
C GLY A 519 -7.08 18.65 -18.86
N LEU A 520 -6.10 17.98 -18.27
CA LEU A 520 -6.33 16.86 -17.36
C LEU A 520 -6.91 17.39 -16.04
N SER A 521 -8.05 16.85 -15.62
CA SER A 521 -8.73 17.30 -14.42
C SER A 521 -7.90 17.04 -13.16
N ASP A 522 -7.90 18.01 -12.25
CA ASP A 522 -7.50 17.76 -10.87
C ASP A 522 -8.53 16.82 -10.25
N CYS A 523 -8.11 15.61 -9.88
CA CYS A 523 -9.01 14.54 -9.46
C CYS A 523 -9.77 14.86 -8.16
N ASP A 524 -9.11 15.57 -7.25
CA ASP A 524 -9.72 16.06 -6.00
C ASP A 524 -10.79 17.14 -6.28
N LEU A 525 -10.56 18.03 -7.23
CA LEU A 525 -11.57 19.00 -7.64
C LEU A 525 -12.82 18.29 -8.19
N ASN A 526 -12.62 17.27 -9.04
CA ASN A 526 -13.75 16.49 -9.56
C ASN A 526 -14.50 15.72 -8.45
N PHE A 527 -13.78 15.24 -7.43
CA PHE A 527 -14.41 14.60 -6.27
C PHE A 527 -15.27 15.57 -5.47
N TYR A 528 -14.77 16.77 -5.17
CA TYR A 528 -15.49 17.79 -4.36
C TYR A 528 -16.54 18.57 -5.14
N SER A 529 -16.53 18.50 -6.46
CA SER A 529 -17.56 19.15 -7.29
C SER A 529 -18.91 18.42 -7.19
N PRO A 530 -20.04 19.14 -7.08
CA PRO A 530 -21.36 18.52 -7.04
C PRO A 530 -21.69 17.70 -8.30
N GLN A 531 -21.22 18.20 -9.45
CA GLN A 531 -21.36 17.54 -10.74
C GLN A 531 -19.98 17.19 -11.31
N PRO A 532 -19.86 16.11 -12.12
CA PRO A 532 -18.60 15.80 -12.80
C PRO A 532 -18.20 16.94 -13.71
N LEU A 533 -16.92 17.29 -13.68
CA LEU A 533 -16.36 18.32 -14.56
C LEU A 533 -16.09 17.74 -15.95
N THR A 534 -16.57 18.41 -16.99
CA THR A 534 -16.34 18.00 -18.39
C THR A 534 -14.95 18.44 -18.85
N PRO A 535 -14.04 17.55 -19.28
CA PRO A 535 -12.72 17.96 -19.75
C PRO A 535 -12.82 18.63 -21.11
N ILE A 536 -12.16 19.76 -21.25
CA ILE A 536 -11.90 20.40 -22.54
C ILE A 536 -10.39 20.54 -22.71
N TYR A 537 -9.92 20.38 -23.95
CA TYR A 537 -8.48 20.42 -24.21
C TYR A 537 -8.01 21.77 -24.76
N ARG A 538 -8.93 22.67 -25.12
CA ARG A 538 -8.62 24.00 -25.64
C ARG A 538 -9.75 24.96 -25.31
N LEU A 539 -9.39 26.19 -24.92
CA LEU A 539 -10.33 27.31 -24.88
C LEU A 539 -10.55 27.79 -26.33
N ARG A 540 -11.80 28.02 -26.70
CA ARG A 540 -12.21 28.56 -28.01
C ARG A 540 -13.21 29.67 -27.82
N CYS A 541 -13.08 30.70 -28.64
CA CYS A 541 -13.98 31.87 -28.67
C CYS A 541 -15.05 31.80 -29.74
N ASP A 542 -15.07 30.75 -30.57
CA ASP A 542 -15.99 30.64 -31.72
C ASP A 542 -17.45 30.47 -31.24
N GLU A 543 -18.39 31.21 -31.81
CA GLU A 543 -19.82 31.12 -31.46
C GLU A 543 -20.43 29.73 -31.76
N SER A 544 -19.82 28.95 -32.64
CA SER A 544 -20.22 27.59 -32.99
C SER A 544 -19.67 26.53 -32.02
N SER A 545 -18.84 26.92 -31.04
CA SER A 545 -18.22 25.97 -30.14
C SER A 545 -19.14 25.64 -28.96
N SER A 546 -19.32 24.37 -28.67
CA SER A 546 -19.94 23.83 -27.46
C SER A 546 -19.09 24.08 -26.20
N SER A 547 -18.33 25.20 -26.16
CA SER A 547 -17.53 25.53 -24.98
C SER A 547 -18.44 26.00 -23.87
N PRO A 548 -18.36 25.40 -22.67
CA PRO A 548 -19.22 25.77 -21.56
C PRO A 548 -18.92 27.19 -21.07
N ASP A 549 -19.92 27.82 -20.44
CA ASP A 549 -19.83 29.18 -19.94
C ASP A 549 -18.84 29.32 -18.78
N PHE A 550 -18.60 28.23 -18.05
CA PHE A 550 -17.69 28.18 -16.91
C PHE A 550 -16.61 27.14 -17.10
N VAL A 551 -15.35 27.55 -16.91
CA VAL A 551 -14.18 26.67 -17.08
C VAL A 551 -13.25 26.83 -15.90
N VAL A 552 -12.85 25.72 -15.29
CA VAL A 552 -11.73 25.70 -14.34
C VAL A 552 -10.45 25.39 -15.10
N ALA A 553 -9.42 26.20 -14.87
CA ALA A 553 -8.11 26.06 -15.50
C ALA A 553 -6.98 26.26 -14.49
N ARG A 554 -5.83 25.64 -14.72
CA ARG A 554 -4.60 26.04 -14.04
C ARG A 554 -4.20 27.43 -14.54
N LYS A 555 -3.76 28.28 -13.65
CA LYS A 555 -3.31 29.63 -14.03
C LYS A 555 -2.22 29.58 -15.11
N VAL A 556 -1.26 28.66 -14.98
CA VAL A 556 -0.20 28.47 -15.99
C VAL A 556 -0.78 28.09 -17.35
N ASP A 557 -1.76 27.17 -17.41
CA ASP A 557 -2.38 26.74 -18.67
C ASP A 557 -3.20 27.87 -19.29
N PHE A 558 -3.88 28.67 -18.47
CA PHE A 558 -4.59 29.86 -18.94
C PHE A 558 -3.63 30.92 -19.48
N ASP A 559 -2.54 31.20 -18.77
CA ASP A 559 -1.55 32.22 -19.14
C ASP A 559 -0.80 31.83 -20.44
N THR A 560 -0.62 30.54 -20.70
CA THR A 560 0.01 30.01 -21.93
C THR A 560 -0.95 29.86 -23.09
N THR A 561 -2.27 30.01 -22.86
CA THR A 561 -3.27 29.96 -23.92
C THR A 561 -3.12 31.17 -24.86
N ARG A 562 -3.34 30.97 -26.18
CA ARG A 562 -3.29 32.04 -27.18
C ARG A 562 -4.19 33.20 -26.79
N VAL A 563 -3.68 34.42 -26.91
CA VAL A 563 -4.39 35.66 -26.52
C VAL A 563 -5.81 35.75 -27.11
N ALA A 564 -5.98 35.36 -28.40
CA ALA A 564 -7.28 35.34 -29.05
C ALA A 564 -8.30 34.42 -28.34
N ASN A 565 -7.88 33.26 -27.84
CA ASN A 565 -8.75 32.32 -27.16
C ASN A 565 -8.93 32.65 -25.66
N ARG A 566 -8.04 33.48 -25.10
CA ARG A 566 -8.10 33.96 -23.73
C ARG A 566 -9.01 35.17 -23.58
N ALA A 567 -9.13 36.00 -24.63
CA ALA A 567 -9.84 37.27 -24.61
C ALA A 567 -11.35 37.13 -24.29
N CYS A 568 -11.94 35.98 -24.58
CA CYS A 568 -13.36 35.71 -24.31
C CYS A 568 -13.63 35.07 -22.93
N PHE A 569 -12.62 34.93 -22.09
CA PHE A 569 -12.76 34.38 -20.75
C PHE A 569 -12.23 35.35 -19.70
N LYS A 570 -13.01 35.56 -18.66
CA LYS A 570 -12.62 36.39 -17.50
C LYS A 570 -12.44 35.54 -16.26
N PRO A 571 -11.30 35.61 -15.57
CA PRO A 571 -11.16 35.00 -14.25
C PRO A 571 -12.12 35.65 -13.25
N ILE A 572 -12.93 34.84 -12.59
CA ILE A 572 -13.88 35.32 -11.57
C ILE A 572 -13.55 34.82 -10.17
N LEU A 573 -12.76 33.73 -10.08
CA LEU A 573 -12.29 33.16 -8.83
C LEU A 573 -10.89 32.62 -8.99
N GLU A 574 -10.04 32.75 -7.97
CA GLU A 574 -8.69 32.18 -7.93
C GLU A 574 -8.46 31.42 -6.62
N SER A 575 -7.98 30.18 -6.69
CA SER A 575 -7.56 29.43 -5.51
C SER A 575 -6.24 29.93 -4.96
N PRO A 576 -5.92 29.68 -3.69
CA PRO A 576 -4.53 29.75 -3.23
C PRO A 576 -3.61 28.89 -4.09
N PRO A 577 -2.31 29.17 -4.13
CA PRO A 577 -1.34 28.29 -4.81
C PRO A 577 -1.32 26.90 -4.14
N VAL A 578 -1.75 25.88 -4.87
CA VAL A 578 -1.92 24.53 -4.32
C VAL A 578 -0.62 23.69 -4.48
N ASP A 579 0.16 24.00 -5.52
CA ASP A 579 1.37 23.26 -5.85
C ASP A 579 2.39 24.08 -6.67
N SER A 580 3.38 23.39 -7.25
CA SER A 580 4.36 23.99 -8.18
C SER A 580 3.73 24.55 -9.47
N ASN A 581 2.52 24.11 -9.83
CA ASN A 581 1.78 24.61 -11.00
C ASN A 581 0.86 25.80 -10.67
N GLY A 582 0.95 26.34 -9.45
CA GLY A 582 0.25 27.55 -9.01
C GLY A 582 -1.21 27.35 -8.63
N SER A 583 -1.96 28.44 -8.76
CA SER A 583 -3.39 28.50 -8.44
C SER A 583 -4.28 27.94 -9.54
N ARG A 584 -5.55 27.72 -9.19
CA ARG A 584 -6.64 27.36 -10.10
C ARG A 584 -7.54 28.59 -10.29
N LEU A 585 -7.98 28.79 -11.52
CA LEU A 585 -8.89 29.88 -11.89
C LEU A 585 -10.24 29.29 -12.26
N LEU A 586 -11.31 29.90 -11.78
CA LEU A 586 -12.62 29.75 -12.40
C LEU A 586 -12.78 30.88 -13.44
N LEU A 587 -12.98 30.51 -14.66
CA LEU A 587 -13.13 31.38 -15.80
C LEU A 587 -14.61 31.42 -16.18
N GLN A 588 -15.13 32.62 -16.45
CA GLN A 588 -16.45 32.84 -17.05
C GLN A 588 -16.26 33.31 -18.48
N ARG A 589 -17.04 32.77 -19.40
CA ARG A 589 -17.09 33.25 -20.78
C ARG A 589 -17.72 34.63 -20.81
N ILE A 590 -17.08 35.54 -21.52
CA ILE A 590 -17.61 36.89 -21.77
C ILE A 590 -18.53 36.76 -22.99
N PRO A 591 -19.76 37.32 -22.95
CA PRO A 591 -20.69 37.31 -24.06
C PRO A 591 -20.13 37.93 -25.35
#